data_ee882722b58f4be9cf3befde2e27fbfd
#
_entry.id   ee882722b58f4be9cf3befde2e27fbfd
#
_cell.length_a   1.000
_cell.length_b   1.000
_cell.length_c   1.000
_cell.angle_alpha   90.00
_cell.angle_beta   90.00
_cell.angle_gamma   90.00
#
_symmetry.space_group_name_H-M   'P 1'
#
loop_
_entity.id
_entity.type
_entity.pdbx_description
1 polymer ?
#
loop_
_entity_poly.entity_id
_entity_poly.type
_entity_poly.pdbx_seq_one_letter_code
_entity_poly.pdbx_strand_id
1 'polypeptide(L)'
;MELQPNRNISESVLHDRRSINLLKSILPDNCVDCSQLQEGGTLPNIDGYLEILDENGIAREKITVQVKHLTYPEKNGKVFYDIPESVYAYAKIHKGELVFFIACDYASRKFYWRNIDTAAIEEFKNKSDRIRTKARYYFKDNEKCGEKNVDATIDHWRQLYKQKMESIKDDKYLADQFASRQKMCFNAVSSELHGVRDSHISRLQVDEIVQWISKDPVQNEGNICLLVGDAGVGKSAVLKDLIAILS
;
A
#
# COMPACT_ATOMS: atom_id res chain seq x y z
N MET A 1 -31.66 -26.30 25.00
CA MET A 1 -30.77 -25.65 24.01
C MET A 1 -30.56 -24.23 24.51
N GLU A 2 -29.54 -24.01 25.33
CA GLU A 2 -29.24 -22.70 25.89
C GLU A 2 -28.66 -21.81 24.83
N LEU A 3 -29.33 -20.69 24.57
CA LEU A 3 -28.82 -19.64 23.69
C LEU A 3 -27.56 -19.03 24.35
N GLN A 4 -26.42 -19.18 23.71
CA GLN A 4 -25.19 -18.54 24.18
C GLN A 4 -25.40 -17.02 24.20
N PRO A 5 -24.91 -16.32 25.24
CA PRO A 5 -25.10 -14.88 25.38
C PRO A 5 -24.40 -14.17 24.22
N ASN A 6 -25.10 -13.17 23.65
CA ASN A 6 -24.57 -12.26 22.65
C ASN A 6 -23.16 -11.82 23.02
N ARG A 7 -22.19 -12.04 22.15
CA ARG A 7 -20.84 -11.46 22.29
C ARG A 7 -21.00 -9.95 22.34
N ASN A 8 -20.75 -9.36 23.48
CA ASN A 8 -20.69 -7.91 23.62
C ASN A 8 -19.52 -7.41 22.74
N ILE A 9 -19.86 -6.82 21.60
CA ILE A 9 -18.89 -6.17 20.72
C ILE A 9 -18.34 -4.97 21.51
N SER A 10 -17.03 -4.86 21.66
CA SER A 10 -16.44 -3.74 22.39
C SER A 10 -16.75 -2.41 21.69
N GLU A 11 -16.88 -1.36 22.47
CA GLU A 11 -17.23 -0.01 21.96
C GLU A 11 -16.19 0.48 20.92
N SER A 12 -14.92 0.12 21.10
CA SER A 12 -13.84 0.43 20.14
C SER A 12 -14.07 -0.23 18.78
N VAL A 13 -14.49 -1.50 18.74
CA VAL A 13 -14.80 -2.21 17.50
C VAL A 13 -15.98 -1.57 16.77
N LEU A 14 -17.00 -1.13 17.52
CA LEU A 14 -18.15 -0.41 16.96
C LEU A 14 -17.70 0.95 16.36
N HIS A 15 -16.79 1.65 17.00
CA HIS A 15 -16.24 2.91 16.51
C HIS A 15 -15.41 2.71 15.23
N ASP A 16 -14.56 1.70 15.19
CA ASP A 16 -13.76 1.38 14.01
C ASP A 16 -14.67 1.01 12.82
N ARG A 17 -15.68 0.16 13.03
CA ARG A 17 -16.71 -0.19 12.04
C ARG A 17 -17.44 1.03 11.49
N ARG A 18 -17.92 1.90 12.36
CA ARG A 18 -18.63 3.12 11.97
C ARG A 18 -17.73 4.06 11.17
N SER A 19 -16.44 4.16 11.53
CA SER A 19 -15.47 4.99 10.81
C SER A 19 -15.25 4.50 9.38
N ILE A 20 -15.05 3.20 9.21
CA ILE A 20 -14.91 2.59 7.88
C ILE A 20 -16.19 2.77 7.05
N ASN A 21 -17.37 2.58 7.65
CA ASN A 21 -18.64 2.76 6.95
C ASN A 21 -18.88 4.22 6.56
N LEU A 22 -18.52 5.18 7.42
CA LEU A 22 -18.59 6.59 7.07
C LEU A 22 -17.67 6.92 5.88
N LEU A 23 -16.44 6.45 5.93
CA LEU A 23 -15.48 6.65 4.84
C LEU A 23 -16.04 6.10 3.51
N LYS A 24 -16.53 4.85 3.51
CA LYS A 24 -17.19 4.21 2.37
C LYS A 24 -18.41 5.00 1.87
N SER A 25 -19.18 5.64 2.76
CA SER A 25 -20.36 6.42 2.37
C SER A 25 -20.04 7.77 1.75
N ILE A 26 -18.83 8.32 1.94
CA ILE A 26 -18.40 9.61 1.39
C ILE A 26 -17.63 9.42 0.09
N LEU A 27 -16.78 8.39 0.02
CA LEU A 27 -15.98 8.09 -1.18
C LEU A 27 -16.86 7.43 -2.25
N PRO A 28 -16.88 7.94 -3.48
CA PRO A 28 -17.70 7.39 -4.56
C PRO A 28 -17.10 6.06 -5.07
N ASP A 29 -17.92 5.02 -5.13
CA ASP A 29 -17.52 3.64 -5.51
C ASP A 29 -16.94 3.54 -6.93
N ASN A 30 -17.30 4.45 -7.81
CA ASN A 30 -16.77 4.53 -9.17
C ASN A 30 -15.37 5.21 -9.25
N CYS A 31 -14.90 5.79 -8.16
CA CYS A 31 -13.59 6.46 -8.09
C CYS A 31 -12.64 5.81 -7.11
N VAL A 32 -13.15 5.20 -6.03
CA VAL A 32 -12.34 4.61 -4.96
C VAL A 32 -12.93 3.29 -4.51
N ASP A 33 -12.19 2.21 -4.69
CA ASP A 33 -12.53 0.92 -4.08
C ASP A 33 -12.05 0.86 -2.63
N CYS A 34 -13.00 0.66 -1.73
CA CYS A 34 -12.79 0.50 -0.30
C CYS A 34 -12.96 -0.96 0.17
N SER A 35 -13.01 -1.94 -0.74
CA SER A 35 -13.29 -3.35 -0.41
C SER A 35 -12.25 -3.97 0.51
N GLN A 36 -11.02 -3.48 0.46
CA GLN A 36 -9.89 -3.98 1.22
C GLN A 36 -9.77 -3.37 2.64
N LEU A 37 -10.71 -2.50 3.04
CA LEU A 37 -10.78 -2.02 4.41
C LEU A 37 -11.44 -3.06 5.30
N GLN A 38 -10.71 -3.54 6.30
CA GLN A 38 -11.17 -4.57 7.24
C GLN A 38 -11.27 -4.03 8.67
N GLU A 39 -12.33 -4.45 9.36
CA GLU A 39 -12.47 -4.22 10.78
C GLU A 39 -11.45 -5.05 11.56
N GLY A 40 -10.70 -4.39 12.44
CA GLY A 40 -9.73 -5.07 13.29
C GLY A 40 -8.41 -5.48 12.62
N GLY A 41 -8.13 -4.93 11.45
CA GLY A 41 -6.89 -4.99 10.65
C GLY A 41 -6.05 -6.27 10.75
N THR A 42 -5.73 -6.88 9.64
CA THR A 42 -4.80 -8.04 9.58
C THR A 42 -3.33 -7.63 9.85
N LEU A 43 -3.03 -6.34 9.69
CA LEU A 43 -1.72 -5.77 10.00
C LEU A 43 -1.81 -4.89 11.24
N PRO A 44 -0.84 -4.97 12.16
CA PRO A 44 -0.81 -4.09 13.32
C PRO A 44 -0.82 -2.62 12.87
N ASN A 45 -1.82 -1.85 13.34
CA ASN A 45 -1.97 -0.41 13.11
C ASN A 45 -2.30 0.04 11.66
N ILE A 46 -2.75 -0.87 10.80
CA ILE A 46 -3.25 -0.57 9.46
C ILE A 46 -4.59 -1.27 9.28
N ASP A 47 -5.61 -0.54 8.83
CA ASP A 47 -6.95 -1.08 8.62
C ASP A 47 -7.16 -1.57 7.18
N GLY A 48 -6.18 -1.40 6.31
CA GLY A 48 -6.20 -1.85 4.93
C GLY A 48 -5.70 -0.80 3.94
N TYR A 49 -6.26 -0.81 2.75
CA TYR A 49 -5.93 0.16 1.72
C TYR A 49 -7.15 0.57 0.89
N LEU A 50 -7.03 1.74 0.29
CA LEU A 50 -7.92 2.28 -0.72
C LEU A 50 -7.28 2.08 -2.08
N GLU A 51 -8.07 1.75 -3.09
CA GLU A 51 -7.62 1.70 -4.48
C GLU A 51 -8.34 2.79 -5.27
N ILE A 52 -7.58 3.74 -5.83
CA ILE A 52 -8.14 4.78 -6.69
C ILE A 52 -8.29 4.18 -8.09
N LEU A 53 -9.50 4.29 -8.63
CA LEU A 53 -9.88 3.74 -9.93
C LEU A 53 -9.68 4.78 -11.04
N ASP A 54 -9.31 4.32 -12.23
CA ASP A 54 -9.35 5.12 -13.44
C ASP A 54 -10.78 5.20 -14.03
N GLU A 55 -10.93 5.89 -15.15
CA GLU A 55 -12.20 6.04 -15.86
C GLU A 55 -12.83 4.71 -16.35
N ASN A 56 -12.03 3.65 -16.44
CA ASN A 56 -12.46 2.31 -16.83
C ASN A 56 -12.75 1.42 -15.61
N GLY A 57 -12.68 1.96 -14.39
CA GLY A 57 -12.86 1.21 -13.14
C GLY A 57 -11.69 0.30 -12.79
N ILE A 58 -10.49 0.53 -13.37
CA ILE A 58 -9.30 -0.26 -13.09
C ILE A 58 -8.51 0.41 -11.96
N ALA A 59 -8.16 -0.36 -10.92
CA ALA A 59 -7.32 0.12 -9.84
C ALA A 59 -5.92 0.49 -10.35
N ARG A 60 -5.53 1.76 -10.15
CA ARG A 60 -4.24 2.30 -10.58
C ARG A 60 -3.33 2.70 -9.44
N GLU A 61 -3.91 3.12 -8.34
CA GLU A 61 -3.20 3.74 -7.25
C GLU A 61 -3.66 3.11 -5.93
N LYS A 62 -2.70 2.72 -5.11
CA LYS A 62 -2.94 2.07 -3.83
C LYS A 62 -2.47 2.95 -2.69
N ILE A 63 -3.35 3.24 -1.74
CA ILE A 63 -3.08 4.05 -0.56
C ILE A 63 -3.32 3.20 0.68
N THR A 64 -2.28 2.97 1.46
CA THR A 64 -2.39 2.27 2.74
C THR A 64 -2.98 3.21 3.80
N VAL A 65 -3.97 2.75 4.57
CA VAL A 65 -4.68 3.62 5.50
C VAL A 65 -4.84 3.03 6.89
N GLN A 66 -4.75 3.91 7.90
CA GLN A 66 -5.23 3.70 9.25
C GLN A 66 -6.45 4.61 9.45
N VAL A 67 -7.60 4.03 9.79
CA VAL A 67 -8.87 4.76 9.99
C VAL A 67 -9.25 4.77 11.46
N LYS A 68 -9.53 5.94 12.03
CA LYS A 68 -9.92 6.09 13.44
C LYS A 68 -11.15 6.98 13.60
N HIS A 69 -11.88 6.74 14.66
CA HIS A 69 -12.95 7.63 15.11
C HIS A 69 -12.37 8.90 15.74
N LEU A 70 -12.91 10.05 15.36
CA LEU A 70 -12.55 11.34 15.93
C LEU A 70 -13.38 11.57 17.21
N THR A 71 -12.78 11.31 18.37
CA THR A 71 -13.46 11.39 19.67
C THR A 71 -13.71 12.84 20.11
N TYR A 72 -12.75 13.75 19.80
CA TYR A 72 -12.82 15.18 20.16
C TYR A 72 -12.61 16.00 18.90
N PRO A 73 -13.70 16.38 18.21
CA PRO A 73 -13.59 16.96 16.88
C PRO A 73 -12.90 18.34 16.88
N GLU A 74 -13.01 19.10 17.96
CA GLU A 74 -12.52 20.48 17.93
C GLU A 74 -12.01 20.95 19.29
N LYS A 75 -10.86 21.66 19.28
CA LYS A 75 -10.34 22.42 20.40
C LYS A 75 -9.81 23.77 19.92
N ASN A 76 -10.36 24.86 20.46
CA ASN A 76 -9.98 26.22 20.08
C ASN A 76 -10.13 26.48 18.56
N GLY A 77 -11.19 26.02 17.93
CA GLY A 77 -11.44 26.17 16.51
C GLY A 77 -10.57 25.26 15.60
N LYS A 78 -9.82 24.30 16.17
CA LYS A 78 -8.92 23.41 15.40
C LYS A 78 -9.23 21.96 15.66
N VAL A 79 -9.35 21.20 14.59
CA VAL A 79 -9.49 19.75 14.64
C VAL A 79 -8.12 19.10 14.78
N PHE A 80 -8.00 18.14 15.69
CA PHE A 80 -6.74 17.45 15.93
C PHE A 80 -6.96 15.95 16.23
N TYR A 81 -5.89 15.19 16.08
CA TYR A 81 -5.79 13.80 16.53
C TYR A 81 -4.41 13.51 17.09
N ASP A 82 -4.34 12.67 18.12
CA ASP A 82 -3.09 12.18 18.67
C ASP A 82 -2.70 10.89 17.92
N ILE A 83 -1.97 11.04 16.79
CA ILE A 83 -1.61 9.95 15.88
C ILE A 83 -0.60 9.02 16.57
N PRO A 84 -0.86 7.70 16.60
CA PRO A 84 0.05 6.73 17.21
C PRO A 84 1.42 6.65 16.52
N GLU A 85 2.48 6.44 17.30
CA GLU A 85 3.86 6.21 16.80
C GLU A 85 3.92 5.06 15.78
N SER A 86 3.13 4.02 15.99
CA SER A 86 3.08 2.85 15.13
C SER A 86 2.74 3.16 13.65
N VAL A 87 1.96 4.21 13.39
CA VAL A 87 1.63 4.65 12.02
C VAL A 87 2.86 5.26 11.36
N TYR A 88 3.62 6.08 12.09
CA TYR A 88 4.87 6.66 11.60
C TYR A 88 5.95 5.59 11.41
N ALA A 89 6.03 4.61 12.32
CA ALA A 89 6.94 3.47 12.22
C ALA A 89 6.63 2.61 10.99
N TYR A 90 5.34 2.35 10.73
CA TYR A 90 4.92 1.65 9.52
C TYR A 90 5.37 2.40 8.25
N ALA A 91 5.03 3.69 8.13
CA ALA A 91 5.40 4.49 6.97
C ALA A 91 6.92 4.61 6.77
N LYS A 92 7.70 4.61 7.86
CA LYS A 92 9.17 4.61 7.81
C LYS A 92 9.74 3.32 7.21
N ILE A 93 9.13 2.17 7.53
CA ILE A 93 9.54 0.86 7.01
C ILE A 93 9.10 0.70 5.56
N HIS A 94 7.86 1.11 5.25
CA HIS A 94 7.23 0.96 3.94
C HIS A 94 7.36 2.22 3.09
N LYS A 95 8.61 2.69 2.89
CA LYS A 95 8.91 3.94 2.16
C LYS A 95 8.35 4.00 0.74
N GLY A 96 8.09 2.86 0.11
CA GLY A 96 7.49 2.76 -1.21
C GLY A 96 5.97 2.96 -1.25
N GLU A 97 5.31 3.01 -0.09
CA GLU A 97 3.86 3.14 0.00
C GLU A 97 3.43 4.57 0.31
N LEU A 98 2.27 4.96 -0.21
CA LEU A 98 1.56 6.15 0.25
C LEU A 98 0.73 5.75 1.46
N VAL A 99 0.99 6.35 2.62
CA VAL A 99 0.35 5.98 3.90
C VAL A 99 -0.45 7.15 4.43
N PHE A 100 -1.75 6.97 4.63
CA PHE A 100 -2.62 7.98 5.22
C PHE A 100 -3.12 7.55 6.60
N PHE A 101 -3.17 8.52 7.49
CA PHE A 101 -3.98 8.46 8.70
C PHE A 101 -5.29 9.20 8.45
N ILE A 102 -6.43 8.54 8.72
CA ILE A 102 -7.77 9.08 8.50
C ILE A 102 -8.54 9.11 9.83
N ALA A 103 -9.09 10.28 10.17
CA ALA A 103 -9.93 10.48 11.36
C ALA A 103 -11.37 10.83 10.93
N CYS A 104 -12.35 10.01 11.31
CA CYS A 104 -13.74 10.12 10.90
C CYS A 104 -14.60 10.82 11.95
N ASP A 105 -15.28 11.90 11.57
CA ASP A 105 -16.26 12.64 12.36
C ASP A 105 -17.69 12.28 11.91
N TYR A 106 -18.39 11.49 12.72
CA TYR A 106 -19.76 11.06 12.42
C TYR A 106 -20.75 12.21 12.48
N ALA A 107 -20.55 13.14 13.41
CA ALA A 107 -21.51 14.22 13.67
C ALA A 107 -21.60 15.16 12.47
N SER A 108 -20.47 15.50 11.87
CA SER A 108 -20.40 16.38 10.72
C SER A 108 -20.40 15.64 9.37
N ARG A 109 -20.43 14.30 9.36
CA ARG A 109 -20.30 13.47 8.16
C ARG A 109 -19.09 13.87 7.30
N LYS A 110 -17.91 13.92 7.94
CA LYS A 110 -16.63 14.30 7.32
C LYS A 110 -15.55 13.38 7.81
N PHE A 111 -14.46 13.34 7.06
CA PHE A 111 -13.22 12.80 7.55
C PHE A 111 -12.07 13.78 7.34
N TYR A 112 -11.03 13.61 8.12
CA TYR A 112 -9.78 14.34 8.06
C TYR A 112 -8.69 13.35 7.75
N TRP A 113 -7.73 13.72 6.91
CA TRP A 113 -6.68 12.82 6.50
C TRP A 113 -5.32 13.51 6.56
N ARG A 114 -4.28 12.73 6.79
CA ARG A 114 -2.89 13.19 6.76
C ARG A 114 -2.04 12.19 6.01
N ASN A 115 -1.23 12.68 5.07
CA ASN A 115 -0.14 11.91 4.48
C ASN A 115 0.99 11.75 5.52
N ILE A 116 1.42 10.51 5.77
CA ILE A 116 2.54 10.18 6.67
C ILE A 116 3.79 10.01 5.81
N ASP A 117 4.27 11.10 5.29
CA ASP A 117 5.48 11.19 4.47
C ASP A 117 6.77 11.35 5.32
N THR A 118 7.89 11.50 4.65
CA THR A 118 9.20 11.69 5.30
C THR A 118 9.20 12.92 6.20
N ALA A 119 8.56 14.02 5.78
CA ALA A 119 8.50 15.25 6.58
C ALA A 119 7.67 15.04 7.86
N ALA A 120 6.56 14.30 7.77
CA ALA A 120 5.74 13.94 8.92
C ALA A 120 6.52 13.03 9.91
N ILE A 121 7.32 12.10 9.40
CA ILE A 121 8.17 11.22 10.21
C ILE A 121 9.24 12.03 10.93
N GLU A 122 9.92 12.96 10.27
CA GLU A 122 10.92 13.83 10.88
C GLU A 122 10.29 14.81 11.91
N GLU A 123 9.11 15.35 11.60
CA GLU A 123 8.35 16.17 12.57
C GLU A 123 8.04 15.37 13.85
N PHE A 124 7.65 14.10 13.71
CA PHE A 124 7.41 13.22 14.86
C PHE A 124 8.67 13.01 15.68
N LYS A 125 9.81 12.71 15.06
CA LYS A 125 11.10 12.51 15.73
C LYS A 125 11.55 13.78 16.49
N ASN A 126 11.48 14.94 15.86
CA ASN A 126 11.92 16.20 16.42
C ASN A 126 11.07 16.66 17.62
N LYS A 127 9.82 16.21 17.72
CA LYS A 127 8.95 16.44 18.90
C LYS A 127 9.22 15.46 20.05
N SER A 128 10.08 14.45 19.85
CA SER A 128 10.21 13.28 20.73
C SER A 128 11.46 13.30 21.62
N ASP A 129 11.77 14.41 22.30
CA ASP A 129 12.73 14.40 23.42
C ASP A 129 12.29 13.54 24.62
N ARG A 130 11.14 12.92 24.53
CA ARG A 130 10.58 11.99 25.51
C ARG A 130 9.98 10.79 24.80
N ILE A 131 9.99 9.61 25.43
CA ILE A 131 9.32 8.40 24.95
C ILE A 131 7.81 8.72 24.75
N ARG A 132 7.45 9.10 23.54
CA ARG A 132 6.07 9.41 23.17
C ARG A 132 5.52 8.29 22.30
N THR A 133 4.40 7.75 22.70
CA THR A 133 3.66 6.74 21.93
C THR A 133 2.67 7.36 20.93
N LYS A 134 2.48 8.69 20.97
CA LYS A 134 1.54 9.44 20.12
C LYS A 134 2.05 10.86 19.87
N ALA A 135 1.73 11.42 18.70
CA ALA A 135 1.99 12.83 18.38
C ALA A 135 0.71 13.57 18.02
N ARG A 136 0.46 14.73 18.66
CA ARG A 136 -0.67 15.58 18.31
C ARG A 136 -0.45 16.24 16.98
N TYR A 137 -1.43 16.07 16.11
CA TYR A 137 -1.51 16.71 14.82
C TYR A 137 -2.81 17.52 14.67
N TYR A 138 -2.69 18.75 14.21
CA TYR A 138 -3.82 19.59 13.87
C TYR A 138 -4.03 19.55 12.36
N PHE A 139 -5.21 19.08 11.95
CA PHE A 139 -5.52 18.96 10.52
C PHE A 139 -5.66 20.34 9.88
N LYS A 140 -5.20 20.44 8.65
CA LYS A 140 -5.32 21.64 7.81
C LYS A 140 -6.64 21.63 7.05
N ASP A 141 -7.06 22.78 6.53
CA ASP A 141 -8.33 22.89 5.79
C ASP A 141 -8.36 22.01 4.53
N ASN A 142 -7.25 21.86 3.85
CA ASN A 142 -7.12 20.99 2.67
C ASN A 142 -7.00 19.49 3.01
N GLU A 143 -6.92 19.13 4.29
CA GLU A 143 -6.91 17.75 4.79
C GLU A 143 -8.29 17.32 5.30
N LYS A 144 -9.33 18.07 4.98
CA LYS A 144 -10.72 17.80 5.33
C LYS A 144 -11.52 17.39 4.11
N CYS A 145 -12.23 16.29 4.20
CA CYS A 145 -13.10 15.78 3.16
C CYS A 145 -14.54 15.58 3.65
N GLY A 146 -15.47 15.91 2.82
CA GLY A 146 -16.90 15.66 2.94
C GLY A 146 -17.50 15.61 1.54
N GLU A 147 -18.81 15.34 1.43
CA GLU A 147 -19.51 15.16 0.16
C GLU A 147 -19.27 16.24 -0.88
N LYS A 148 -19.07 17.49 -0.43
CA LYS A 148 -18.92 18.67 -1.33
C LYS A 148 -17.54 18.80 -1.99
N ASN A 149 -16.51 18.19 -1.44
CA ASN A 149 -15.13 18.36 -1.91
C ASN A 149 -14.41 17.01 -2.09
N VAL A 150 -15.16 15.94 -2.19
CA VAL A 150 -14.59 14.58 -2.33
C VAL A 150 -13.77 14.43 -3.61
N ASP A 151 -14.25 14.94 -4.75
CA ASP A 151 -13.54 14.86 -6.02
C ASP A 151 -12.19 15.60 -5.96
N ALA A 152 -12.18 16.83 -5.42
CA ALA A 152 -10.93 17.56 -5.23
C ALA A 152 -9.95 16.85 -4.27
N THR A 153 -10.47 16.13 -3.28
CA THR A 153 -9.66 15.34 -2.37
C THR A 153 -9.05 14.13 -3.09
N ILE A 154 -9.82 13.41 -3.91
CA ILE A 154 -9.34 12.28 -4.71
C ILE A 154 -8.27 12.75 -5.70
N ASP A 155 -8.49 13.86 -6.39
CA ASP A 155 -7.49 14.42 -7.32
C ASP A 155 -6.19 14.81 -6.61
N HIS A 156 -6.29 15.36 -5.40
CA HIS A 156 -5.12 15.63 -4.59
C HIS A 156 -4.39 14.32 -4.19
N TRP A 157 -5.11 13.26 -3.83
CA TRP A 157 -4.52 11.95 -3.53
C TRP A 157 -3.80 11.35 -4.73
N ARG A 158 -4.37 11.45 -5.94
CA ARG A 158 -3.71 11.06 -7.20
C ARG A 158 -2.40 11.81 -7.41
N GLN A 159 -2.39 13.12 -7.17
CA GLN A 159 -1.18 13.93 -7.28
C GLN A 159 -0.10 13.49 -6.27
N LEU A 160 -0.48 13.24 -5.01
CA LEU A 160 0.44 12.75 -3.99
C LEU A 160 1.01 11.37 -4.36
N TYR A 161 0.18 10.48 -4.87
CA TYR A 161 0.62 9.17 -5.33
C TYR A 161 1.64 9.29 -6.48
N LYS A 162 1.33 10.11 -7.47
CA LYS A 162 2.22 10.37 -8.60
C LYS A 162 3.57 10.94 -8.16
N GLN A 163 3.56 11.95 -7.29
CA GLN A 163 4.78 12.52 -6.71
C GLN A 163 5.58 11.48 -5.91
N LYS A 164 4.88 10.63 -5.17
CA LYS A 164 5.51 9.53 -4.44
C LYS A 164 6.20 8.55 -5.39
N MET A 165 5.52 8.11 -6.45
CA MET A 165 6.08 7.19 -7.44
C MET A 165 7.27 7.79 -8.19
N GLU A 166 7.24 9.07 -8.50
CA GLU A 166 8.36 9.79 -9.11
C GLU A 166 9.57 9.82 -8.15
N SER A 167 9.36 10.15 -6.87
CA SER A 167 10.43 10.16 -5.86
C SER A 167 11.07 8.78 -5.64
N ILE A 168 10.29 7.70 -5.84
CA ILE A 168 10.78 6.32 -5.71
C ILE A 168 11.71 5.94 -6.87
N LYS A 169 11.44 6.41 -8.09
CA LYS A 169 12.28 6.13 -9.26
C LYS A 169 13.71 6.66 -9.08
N ASP A 170 13.85 7.76 -8.34
CA ASP A 170 15.14 8.40 -8.08
C ASP A 170 15.83 7.88 -6.78
N ASP A 171 15.15 7.06 -5.98
CA ASP A 171 15.69 6.56 -4.71
C ASP A 171 16.53 5.29 -4.91
N LYS A 172 17.87 5.47 -4.94
CA LYS A 172 18.85 4.38 -5.00
C LYS A 172 18.59 3.28 -3.95
N TYR A 173 18.07 3.64 -2.77
CA TYR A 173 17.74 2.68 -1.72
C TYR A 173 16.63 1.71 -2.15
N LEU A 174 15.64 2.15 -2.91
CA LEU A 174 14.58 1.30 -3.42
C LEU A 174 15.07 0.44 -4.59
N ALA A 175 15.95 0.98 -5.43
CA ALA A 175 16.64 0.18 -6.44
C ALA A 175 17.45 -0.95 -5.78
N ASP A 176 18.18 -0.65 -4.70
CA ASP A 176 18.93 -1.64 -3.92
C ASP A 176 18.01 -2.65 -3.19
N GLN A 177 16.84 -2.22 -2.69
CA GLN A 177 15.84 -3.14 -2.13
C GLN A 177 15.21 -4.03 -3.20
N PHE A 178 14.91 -3.49 -4.38
CA PHE A 178 14.42 -4.27 -5.52
C PHE A 178 15.46 -5.31 -5.94
N ALA A 179 16.70 -4.90 -6.10
CA ALA A 179 17.82 -5.80 -6.42
C ALA A 179 18.01 -6.88 -5.33
N SER A 180 17.91 -6.50 -4.06
CA SER A 180 17.99 -7.44 -2.94
C SER A 180 16.83 -8.43 -2.93
N ARG A 181 15.59 -7.99 -3.17
CA ARG A 181 14.41 -8.87 -3.27
C ARG A 181 14.49 -9.77 -4.50
N GLN A 182 14.91 -9.25 -5.64
CA GLN A 182 15.18 -10.06 -6.83
C GLN A 182 16.21 -11.15 -6.52
N LYS A 183 17.32 -10.80 -5.85
CA LYS A 183 18.35 -11.75 -5.44
C LYS A 183 17.84 -12.80 -4.46
N MET A 184 16.95 -12.44 -3.53
CA MET A 184 16.31 -13.41 -2.61
C MET A 184 15.36 -14.36 -3.34
N CYS A 185 14.48 -13.85 -4.22
CA CYS A 185 13.63 -14.68 -5.07
C CYS A 185 14.44 -15.59 -5.96
N PHE A 186 15.51 -15.08 -6.54
CA PHE A 186 16.46 -15.75 -7.37
C PHE A 186 17.15 -16.90 -6.61
N ASN A 187 17.66 -16.64 -5.40
CA ASN A 187 18.30 -17.67 -4.58
C ASN A 187 17.31 -18.76 -4.14
N ALA A 188 16.05 -18.40 -3.85
CA ALA A 188 15.01 -19.36 -3.52
C ALA A 188 14.71 -20.28 -4.72
N VAL A 189 14.51 -19.71 -5.91
CA VAL A 189 14.29 -20.48 -7.15
C VAL A 189 15.54 -21.33 -7.49
N SER A 190 16.75 -20.79 -7.35
CA SER A 190 17.99 -21.53 -7.59
C SER A 190 18.17 -22.69 -6.63
N SER A 191 17.81 -22.55 -5.34
CA SER A 191 17.90 -23.63 -4.34
C SER A 191 16.92 -24.76 -4.65
N GLU A 192 15.74 -24.48 -5.18
CA GLU A 192 14.78 -25.48 -5.63
C GLU A 192 15.22 -26.18 -6.93
N LEU A 193 16.05 -25.52 -7.74
CA LEU A 193 16.57 -26.06 -9.02
C LEU A 193 17.85 -26.88 -8.87
N HIS A 194 18.39 -27.07 -7.67
CA HIS A 194 19.60 -27.86 -7.44
C HIS A 194 19.50 -29.32 -7.89
N GLY A 195 18.31 -29.83 -8.15
CA GLY A 195 18.10 -31.17 -8.71
C GLY A 195 18.18 -31.26 -10.24
N VAL A 196 18.29 -30.12 -10.95
CA VAL A 196 18.40 -30.07 -12.41
C VAL A 196 19.87 -30.28 -12.78
N ARG A 197 20.15 -31.35 -13.55
CA ARG A 197 21.53 -31.72 -13.98
C ARG A 197 22.15 -30.58 -14.78
N ASP A 198 23.47 -30.36 -14.61
CA ASP A 198 24.21 -29.30 -15.27
C ASP A 198 24.37 -29.46 -16.78
N SER A 199 24.07 -30.65 -17.32
CA SER A 199 24.11 -30.94 -18.75
C SER A 199 22.70 -30.82 -19.35
N HIS A 200 22.25 -29.65 -19.65
CA HIS A 200 21.01 -29.45 -20.42
C HIS A 200 21.32 -28.71 -21.73
N ILE A 201 20.51 -28.96 -22.73
CA ILE A 201 20.62 -28.33 -24.04
C ILE A 201 20.01 -26.94 -23.93
N SER A 202 20.77 -25.91 -24.34
CA SER A 202 20.24 -24.54 -24.47
C SER A 202 19.00 -24.53 -25.36
N ARG A 203 17.97 -23.78 -24.96
CA ARG A 203 16.66 -23.78 -25.61
C ARG A 203 16.41 -22.48 -26.32
N LEU A 204 15.85 -22.56 -27.53
CA LEU A 204 15.43 -21.39 -28.32
C LEU A 204 14.56 -20.42 -27.53
N GLN A 205 13.72 -20.93 -26.62
CA GLN A 205 12.87 -20.11 -25.78
C GLN A 205 13.65 -19.17 -24.84
N VAL A 206 14.88 -19.55 -24.43
CA VAL A 206 15.74 -18.70 -23.61
C VAL A 206 16.17 -17.47 -24.41
N ASP A 207 16.63 -17.68 -25.67
CA ASP A 207 17.05 -16.60 -26.55
C ASP A 207 15.89 -15.65 -26.88
N GLU A 208 14.69 -16.20 -27.11
CA GLU A 208 13.48 -15.40 -27.35
C GLU A 208 13.13 -14.53 -26.15
N ILE A 209 13.21 -15.07 -24.92
CA ILE A 209 12.92 -14.32 -23.69
C ILE A 209 13.99 -13.27 -23.43
N VAL A 210 15.28 -13.58 -23.65
CA VAL A 210 16.38 -12.62 -23.50
C VAL A 210 16.22 -11.47 -24.50
N GLN A 211 15.89 -11.77 -25.75
CA GLN A 211 15.60 -10.75 -26.77
C GLN A 211 14.40 -9.89 -26.39
N TRP A 212 13.36 -10.50 -25.82
CA TRP A 212 12.18 -9.77 -25.35
C TRP A 212 12.53 -8.84 -24.16
N ILE A 213 13.32 -9.30 -23.18
CA ILE A 213 13.77 -8.49 -22.04
C ILE A 213 14.67 -7.33 -22.51
N SER A 214 15.47 -7.54 -23.56
CA SER A 214 16.41 -6.55 -24.07
C SER A 214 15.77 -5.47 -24.95
N LYS A 215 14.49 -5.61 -25.30
CA LYS A 215 13.74 -4.58 -26.03
C LYS A 215 13.40 -3.39 -25.15
N ASP A 216 13.35 -2.21 -25.74
CA ASP A 216 12.89 -0.99 -25.08
C ASP A 216 11.49 -1.23 -24.46
N PRO A 217 11.26 -0.91 -23.19
CA PRO A 217 9.95 -1.04 -22.53
C PRO A 217 8.81 -0.34 -23.28
N VAL A 218 9.11 0.72 -24.03
CA VAL A 218 8.13 1.45 -24.87
C VAL A 218 7.66 0.59 -26.06
N GLN A 219 8.44 -0.39 -26.48
CA GLN A 219 8.11 -1.29 -27.60
C GLN A 219 7.45 -2.59 -27.14
N ASN A 220 7.45 -2.86 -25.85
CA ASN A 220 6.81 -4.03 -25.26
C ASN A 220 5.39 -3.68 -24.81
N GLU A 221 4.38 -4.35 -25.35
CA GLU A 221 2.98 -4.20 -24.97
C GLU A 221 2.67 -4.71 -23.55
N GLY A 222 3.67 -5.16 -22.78
CA GLY A 222 3.55 -5.59 -21.39
C GLY A 222 4.88 -5.91 -20.73
N ASN A 223 4.93 -5.74 -19.43
CA ASN A 223 6.12 -6.01 -18.61
C ASN A 223 6.13 -7.44 -18.01
N ILE A 224 5.26 -8.33 -18.50
CA ILE A 224 5.10 -9.69 -17.97
C ILE A 224 5.33 -10.69 -19.08
N CYS A 225 6.32 -11.57 -18.89
CA CYS A 225 6.52 -12.75 -19.73
C CYS A 225 5.97 -13.98 -19.02
N LEU A 226 5.01 -14.67 -19.65
CA LEU A 226 4.39 -15.87 -19.11
C LEU A 226 4.94 -17.11 -19.81
N LEU A 227 5.67 -17.96 -19.06
CA LEU A 227 6.16 -19.24 -19.55
C LEU A 227 5.13 -20.35 -19.28
N VAL A 228 4.40 -20.75 -20.31
CA VAL A 228 3.34 -21.75 -20.25
C VAL A 228 3.80 -23.08 -20.88
N GLY A 229 3.37 -24.21 -20.32
CA GLY A 229 3.63 -25.53 -20.85
C GLY A 229 3.22 -26.64 -19.87
N ASP A 230 3.11 -27.86 -20.36
CA ASP A 230 2.74 -29.01 -19.54
C ASP A 230 3.80 -29.39 -18.48
N ALA A 231 3.44 -30.23 -17.54
CA ALA A 231 4.39 -30.75 -16.56
C ALA A 231 5.51 -31.55 -17.27
N GLY A 232 6.76 -31.34 -16.84
CA GLY A 232 7.90 -32.10 -17.40
C GLY A 232 8.51 -31.52 -18.69
N VAL A 233 7.91 -30.51 -19.34
CA VAL A 233 8.47 -29.95 -20.60
C VAL A 233 9.70 -29.07 -20.40
N GLY A 234 10.20 -28.94 -19.17
CA GLY A 234 11.47 -28.27 -18.87
C GLY A 234 11.39 -26.77 -18.64
N LYS A 235 10.25 -26.23 -18.17
CA LYS A 235 10.09 -24.81 -17.74
C LYS A 235 11.16 -24.39 -16.72
N SER A 236 11.45 -25.25 -15.76
CA SER A 236 12.48 -25.01 -14.73
C SER A 236 13.90 -24.92 -15.33
N ALA A 237 14.18 -25.66 -16.41
CA ALA A 237 15.46 -25.57 -17.11
C ALA A 237 15.60 -24.23 -17.86
N VAL A 238 14.53 -23.78 -18.51
CA VAL A 238 14.49 -22.44 -19.15
C VAL A 238 14.73 -21.32 -18.12
N LEU A 239 14.10 -21.42 -16.93
CA LEU A 239 14.34 -20.48 -15.85
C LEU A 239 15.79 -20.52 -15.35
N LYS A 240 16.40 -21.69 -15.23
CA LYS A 240 17.80 -21.85 -14.84
C LYS A 240 18.74 -21.18 -15.83
N ASP A 241 18.49 -21.36 -17.13
CA ASP A 241 19.29 -20.75 -18.19
C ASP A 241 19.16 -19.22 -18.21
N LEU A 242 17.92 -18.71 -18.09
CA LEU A 242 17.69 -17.26 -17.99
C LEU A 242 18.41 -16.66 -16.80
N ILE A 243 18.38 -17.34 -15.67
CA ILE A 243 19.07 -16.94 -14.46
C ILE A 243 20.58 -16.84 -14.70
N ALA A 244 21.18 -17.83 -15.35
CA ALA A 244 22.62 -17.84 -15.64
C ALA A 244 23.06 -16.75 -16.64
N ILE A 245 22.15 -16.31 -17.53
CA ILE A 245 22.44 -15.25 -18.52
C ILE A 245 22.25 -13.86 -17.93
N LEU A 246 21.26 -13.70 -17.02
CA LEU A 246 20.89 -12.39 -16.49
C LEU A 246 21.60 -12.03 -15.16
N SER A 247 22.36 -12.96 -14.58
CA SER A 247 23.17 -12.76 -13.37
C SER A 247 24.57 -12.26 -13.67
#